data_c6c291d5a8d08c7cefe9967d4a68c738
#
_entry.id   c6c291d5a8d08c7cefe9967d4a68c738
#
_cell.length_a   1.000
_cell.length_b   1.000
_cell.length_c   1.000
_cell.angle_alpha   90.00
_cell.angle_beta   90.00
_cell.angle_gamma   90.00
#
_symmetry.space_group_name_H-M   'P 1'
#
loop_
_entity.id
_entity.type
_entity.pdbx_description
1 polymer ?
#
loop_
_entity_poly.entity_id
_entity_poly.type
_entity_poly.pdbx_seq_one_letter_code
_entity_poly.pdbx_strand_id
1 'polypeptide(L)'
;FSLGPYKSLGGAVAVSWLNARKALGMTGFLFVLIHVLMSFLLFHPAVYGKFFMPDGTLTLNAGLSMLGGVAAFVVLWGYNMSFQTFLREDAAFIQFITSRRFMLFALLLGAGHLFFMGYLGWLQPAGWHGGLPPISMIAFACFAAGYVINLLGRE
;
A
#
# COMPACT_ATOMS: atom_id res chain seq x y z
N PHE A 1 6.62 8.27 1.82
CA PHE A 1 5.64 9.26 1.34
C PHE A 1 5.24 10.29 2.42
N SER A 2 5.03 9.88 3.67
CA SER A 2 4.36 10.75 4.66
C SER A 2 5.29 11.57 5.56
N LEU A 3 6.61 11.39 5.52
CA LEU A 3 7.54 12.07 6.44
C LEU A 3 7.63 13.58 6.22
N GLY A 4 7.63 14.04 4.97
CA GLY A 4 7.63 15.47 4.63
C GLY A 4 6.33 16.14 5.07
N PRO A 5 5.16 15.68 4.58
CA PRO A 5 3.86 16.19 5.01
C PRO A 5 3.64 16.14 6.54
N TYR A 6 4.06 15.08 7.22
CA TYR A 6 3.98 14.99 8.68
C TYR A 6 4.79 16.10 9.38
N LYS A 7 6.01 16.37 8.88
CA LYS A 7 6.84 17.46 9.39
C LYS A 7 6.18 18.82 9.16
N SER A 8 5.53 19.03 8.02
CA SER A 8 4.82 20.30 7.71
C SER A 8 3.62 20.56 8.63
N LEU A 9 3.06 19.50 9.23
CA LEU A 9 2.00 19.57 10.24
C LEU A 9 2.53 19.79 11.66
N GLY A 10 3.82 20.08 11.83
CA GLY A 10 4.45 20.26 13.13
C GLY A 10 4.94 18.97 13.80
N GLY A 11 4.90 17.85 13.09
CA GLY A 11 5.41 16.57 13.59
C GLY A 11 6.94 16.56 13.73
N ALA A 12 7.43 16.00 14.84
CA ALA A 12 8.86 15.83 15.06
C ALA A 12 9.39 14.66 14.23
N VAL A 13 10.26 14.95 13.26
CA VAL A 13 10.94 13.94 12.44
C VAL A 13 12.44 14.12 12.55
N ALA A 14 13.14 13.09 13.00
CA ALA A 14 14.59 13.12 13.05
C ALA A 14 15.20 13.28 11.65
N VAL A 15 16.26 14.06 11.52
CA VAL A 15 16.96 14.32 10.24
C VAL A 15 17.46 13.02 9.62
N SER A 16 17.89 12.05 10.42
CA SER A 16 18.30 10.71 9.96
C SER A 16 17.19 9.99 9.18
N TRP A 17 15.94 10.08 9.60
CA TRP A 17 14.80 9.50 8.89
C TRP A 17 14.51 10.20 7.55
N LEU A 18 14.66 11.52 7.51
CA LEU A 18 14.52 12.28 6.27
C LEU A 18 15.63 11.90 5.26
N ASN A 19 16.85 11.67 5.73
CA ASN A 19 17.96 11.23 4.89
C ASN A 19 17.79 9.77 4.43
N ALA A 20 17.18 8.93 5.25
CA ALA A 20 16.92 7.52 4.93
C ALA A 20 15.70 7.29 4.03
N ARG A 21 14.93 8.33 3.64
CA ARG A 21 13.68 8.20 2.86
C ARG A 21 13.81 7.31 1.63
N LYS A 22 14.90 7.48 0.86
CA LYS A 22 15.14 6.69 -0.35
C LYS A 22 15.34 5.21 -0.01
N ALA A 23 16.19 4.91 0.97
CA ALA A 23 16.47 3.54 1.40
C ALA A 23 15.20 2.88 1.94
N LEU A 24 14.43 3.58 2.78
CA LEU A 24 13.15 3.10 3.30
C LEU A 24 12.14 2.81 2.18
N GLY A 25 12.05 3.70 1.19
CA GLY A 25 11.16 3.51 0.04
C GLY A 25 11.55 2.30 -0.81
N MET A 26 12.84 2.13 -1.10
CA MET A 26 13.35 0.99 -1.86
C MET A 26 13.15 -0.33 -1.11
N THR A 27 13.44 -0.36 0.19
CA THR A 27 13.22 -1.55 1.04
C THR A 27 11.73 -1.88 1.12
N GLY A 28 10.86 -0.88 1.30
CA GLY A 28 9.42 -1.07 1.31
C GLY A 28 8.92 -1.65 -0.02
N PHE A 29 9.42 -1.15 -1.16
CA PHE A 29 9.08 -1.69 -2.46
C PHE A 29 9.54 -3.13 -2.66
N LEU A 30 10.72 -3.49 -2.15
CA LEU A 30 11.20 -4.88 -2.18
C LEU A 30 10.25 -5.82 -1.42
N PHE A 31 9.77 -5.42 -0.24
CA PHE A 31 8.76 -6.20 0.49
C PHE A 31 7.43 -6.31 -0.27
N VAL A 32 7.00 -5.26 -0.95
CA VAL A 32 5.81 -5.30 -1.82
C VAL A 32 6.04 -6.29 -2.97
N LEU A 33 7.20 -6.29 -3.60
CA LEU A 33 7.54 -7.23 -4.67
C LEU A 33 7.49 -8.68 -4.17
N ILE A 34 8.11 -8.97 -3.03
CA ILE A 34 8.06 -10.30 -2.40
C ILE A 34 6.61 -10.69 -2.09
N HIS A 35 5.82 -9.77 -1.52
CA HIS A 35 4.40 -9.99 -1.24
C HIS A 35 3.62 -10.35 -2.50
N VAL A 36 3.81 -9.62 -3.59
CA VAL A 36 3.13 -9.87 -4.87
C VAL A 36 3.52 -11.24 -5.43
N LEU A 37 4.81 -11.59 -5.45
CA LEU A 37 5.29 -12.90 -5.91
C LEU A 37 4.70 -14.04 -5.06
N MET A 38 4.74 -13.91 -3.74
CA MET A 38 4.16 -14.90 -2.83
C MET A 38 2.65 -15.01 -2.99
N SER A 39 1.96 -13.89 -3.21
CA SER A 39 0.52 -13.88 -3.46
C SER A 39 0.17 -14.66 -4.73
N PHE A 40 0.88 -14.46 -5.83
CA PHE A 40 0.66 -15.22 -7.07
C PHE A 40 0.91 -16.72 -6.89
N LEU A 41 1.96 -17.10 -6.15
CA LEU A 41 2.29 -18.51 -5.89
C LEU A 41 1.26 -19.19 -4.99
N LEU A 42 0.71 -18.48 -4.02
CA LEU A 42 -0.16 -19.05 -2.98
C LEU A 42 -1.65 -18.82 -3.25
N PHE A 43 -2.02 -18.04 -4.29
CA PHE A 43 -3.41 -17.67 -4.56
C PHE A 43 -4.18 -18.86 -5.16
N HIS A 44 -4.61 -19.74 -4.28
CA HIS A 44 -5.31 -20.96 -4.63
C HIS A 44 -6.43 -21.24 -3.61
N PRO A 45 -7.58 -21.81 -4.01
CA PRO A 45 -8.71 -22.10 -3.12
C PRO A 45 -8.33 -22.91 -1.86
N ALA A 46 -7.38 -23.82 -1.98
CA ALA A 46 -6.90 -24.63 -0.84
C ALA A 46 -6.18 -23.78 0.22
N VAL A 47 -5.56 -22.65 -0.15
CA VAL A 47 -4.83 -21.76 0.76
C VAL A 47 -5.70 -20.61 1.22
N TYR A 48 -6.43 -20.01 0.30
CA TYR A 48 -7.27 -18.82 0.53
C TYR A 48 -8.74 -19.07 0.20
N GLY A 49 -9.30 -20.17 0.74
CA GLY A 49 -10.68 -20.59 0.44
C GLY A 49 -11.74 -19.49 0.60
N LYS A 50 -11.56 -18.56 1.55
CA LYS A 50 -12.48 -17.43 1.75
C LYS A 50 -12.60 -16.45 0.57
N PHE A 51 -11.69 -16.49 -0.39
CA PHE A 51 -11.70 -15.63 -1.57
C PHE A 51 -12.37 -16.24 -2.78
N PHE A 52 -12.71 -17.52 -2.69
CA PHE A 52 -13.28 -18.28 -3.79
C PHE A 52 -14.71 -18.72 -3.48
N MET A 53 -15.54 -18.72 -4.50
CA MET A 53 -16.85 -19.33 -4.48
C MET A 53 -16.72 -20.85 -4.63
N PRO A 54 -17.77 -21.65 -4.32
CA PRO A 54 -17.73 -23.09 -4.47
C PRO A 54 -17.43 -23.59 -5.89
N ASP A 55 -17.72 -22.79 -6.90
CA ASP A 55 -17.41 -23.03 -8.32
C ASP A 55 -15.97 -22.68 -8.72
N GLY A 56 -15.15 -22.23 -7.78
CA GLY A 56 -13.77 -21.80 -8.01
C GLY A 56 -13.60 -20.38 -8.52
N THR A 57 -14.68 -19.63 -8.76
CA THR A 57 -14.61 -18.21 -9.13
C THR A 57 -14.28 -17.33 -7.92
N LEU A 58 -13.77 -16.12 -8.18
CA LEU A 58 -13.47 -15.17 -7.12
C LEU A 58 -14.74 -14.55 -6.54
N THR A 59 -14.77 -14.36 -5.22
CA THR A 59 -15.75 -13.49 -4.60
C THR A 59 -15.55 -12.05 -5.07
N LEU A 60 -16.60 -11.23 -5.06
CA LEU A 60 -16.51 -9.81 -5.43
C LEU A 60 -15.44 -9.08 -4.62
N ASN A 61 -15.37 -9.32 -3.31
CA ASN A 61 -14.36 -8.69 -2.44
C ASN A 61 -12.93 -9.11 -2.81
N ALA A 62 -12.73 -10.39 -3.14
CA ALA A 62 -11.44 -10.88 -3.60
C ALA A 62 -11.05 -10.23 -4.94
N GLY A 63 -11.98 -10.14 -5.89
CA GLY A 63 -11.76 -9.47 -7.18
C GLY A 63 -11.39 -8.00 -7.02
N LEU A 64 -12.12 -7.24 -6.20
CA LEU A 64 -11.83 -5.83 -5.92
C LEU A 64 -10.50 -5.66 -5.19
N SER A 65 -10.20 -6.53 -4.22
CA SER A 65 -8.90 -6.52 -3.54
C SER A 65 -7.76 -6.80 -4.51
N MET A 66 -7.87 -7.82 -5.37
CA MET A 66 -6.84 -8.10 -6.39
C MET A 66 -6.65 -6.95 -7.34
N LEU A 67 -7.73 -6.38 -7.87
CA LEU A 67 -7.65 -5.22 -8.77
C LEU A 67 -6.94 -4.05 -8.10
N GLY A 68 -7.33 -3.72 -6.86
CA GLY A 68 -6.67 -2.66 -6.07
C GLY A 68 -5.20 -2.96 -5.81
N GLY A 69 -4.87 -4.21 -5.47
CA GLY A 69 -3.49 -4.63 -5.21
C GLY A 69 -2.60 -4.57 -6.45
N VAL A 70 -3.07 -5.08 -7.59
CA VAL A 70 -2.34 -5.01 -8.87
C VAL A 70 -2.16 -3.56 -9.32
N ALA A 71 -3.20 -2.74 -9.25
CA ALA A 71 -3.11 -1.32 -9.59
C ALA A 71 -2.13 -0.58 -8.66
N ALA A 72 -2.19 -0.83 -7.35
CA ALA A 72 -1.24 -0.26 -6.38
C ALA A 72 0.20 -0.68 -6.69
N PHE A 73 0.42 -1.95 -7.04
CA PHE A 73 1.75 -2.45 -7.41
C PHE A 73 2.31 -1.76 -8.66
N VAL A 74 1.50 -1.61 -9.72
CA VAL A 74 1.91 -0.91 -10.95
C VAL A 74 2.27 0.54 -10.66
N VAL A 75 1.47 1.23 -9.84
CA VAL A 75 1.72 2.62 -9.44
C VAL A 75 3.02 2.74 -8.61
N LEU A 76 3.24 1.84 -7.66
CA LEU A 76 4.46 1.80 -6.85
C LEU A 76 5.68 1.42 -7.67
N TRP A 77 5.53 0.54 -8.65
CA TRP A 77 6.61 0.24 -9.59
C TRP A 77 6.98 1.47 -10.42
N GLY A 78 5.99 2.18 -10.99
CA GLY A 78 6.22 3.44 -11.69
C GLY A 78 6.97 4.45 -10.83
N TYR A 79 6.58 4.60 -9.55
CA TYR A 79 7.33 5.43 -8.60
C TYR A 79 8.77 4.94 -8.39
N ASN A 80 8.99 3.63 -8.26
CA ASN A 80 10.32 3.07 -8.08
C ASN A 80 11.22 3.30 -9.32
N MET A 81 10.64 3.35 -10.52
CA MET A 81 11.34 3.68 -11.76
C MET A 81 11.98 5.07 -11.74
N SER A 82 11.44 6.01 -10.95
CA SER A 82 12.02 7.35 -10.78
C SER A 82 13.44 7.36 -10.20
N PHE A 83 13.84 6.27 -9.56
CA PHE A 83 15.19 6.12 -9.03
C PHE A 83 16.19 5.63 -10.07
N GLN A 84 15.72 5.19 -11.24
CA GLN A 84 16.57 4.73 -12.35
C GLN A 84 17.22 5.93 -13.06
N THR A 85 18.49 5.79 -13.41
CA THR A 85 19.29 6.88 -13.97
C THR A 85 18.70 7.44 -15.28
N PHE A 86 18.21 6.56 -16.16
CA PHE A 86 17.70 6.93 -17.48
C PHE A 86 16.35 7.71 -17.42
N LEU A 87 15.57 7.58 -16.34
CA LEU A 87 14.32 8.33 -16.18
C LEU A 87 14.47 9.61 -15.34
N ARG A 88 15.61 9.78 -14.70
CA ARG A 88 15.86 10.98 -13.87
C ARG A 88 15.97 12.27 -14.70
N GLU A 89 16.28 12.14 -15.97
CA GLU A 89 16.40 13.28 -16.90
C GLU A 89 15.04 13.74 -17.44
N ASP A 90 13.99 12.90 -17.35
CA ASP A 90 12.63 13.29 -17.71
C ASP A 90 11.96 14.05 -16.56
N ALA A 91 12.06 15.38 -16.63
CA ALA A 91 11.49 16.26 -15.61
C ALA A 91 9.95 16.13 -15.52
N ALA A 92 9.25 15.91 -16.63
CA ALA A 92 7.79 15.76 -16.65
C ALA A 92 7.35 14.47 -15.95
N PHE A 93 8.05 13.38 -16.23
CA PHE A 93 7.81 12.10 -15.55
C PHE A 93 8.07 12.21 -14.04
N ILE A 94 9.21 12.77 -13.63
CA ILE A 94 9.54 12.96 -12.21
C ILE A 94 8.50 13.82 -11.51
N GLN A 95 8.10 14.96 -12.11
CA GLN A 95 7.09 15.84 -11.55
C GLN A 95 5.74 15.12 -11.39
N PHE A 96 5.34 14.31 -12.37
CA PHE A 96 4.09 13.54 -12.31
C PHE A 96 4.09 12.54 -11.15
N ILE A 97 5.09 11.65 -11.08
CA ILE A 97 5.12 10.56 -10.09
C ILE A 97 5.44 11.03 -8.66
N THR A 98 6.09 12.18 -8.50
CA THR A 98 6.33 12.80 -7.19
C THR A 98 5.18 13.72 -6.79
N SER A 99 4.20 13.93 -7.66
CA SER A 99 3.07 14.79 -7.36
C SER A 99 2.23 14.25 -6.19
N ARG A 100 1.69 15.16 -5.39
CA ARG A 100 0.80 14.82 -4.28
C ARG A 100 -0.40 13.97 -4.74
N ARG A 101 -0.97 14.27 -5.91
CA ARG A 101 -2.11 13.54 -6.47
C ARG A 101 -1.75 12.08 -6.74
N PHE A 102 -0.57 11.84 -7.29
CA PHE A 102 -0.06 10.50 -7.55
C PHE A 102 0.13 9.72 -6.24
N MET A 103 0.74 10.34 -5.23
CA MET A 103 0.96 9.72 -3.92
C MET A 103 -0.35 9.41 -3.19
N LEU A 104 -1.31 10.33 -3.21
CA LEU A 104 -2.65 10.09 -2.64
C LEU A 104 -3.37 8.95 -3.36
N PHE A 105 -3.24 8.88 -4.69
CA PHE A 105 -3.82 7.80 -5.48
C PHE A 105 -3.19 6.44 -5.12
N ALA A 106 -1.87 6.37 -4.98
CA ALA A 106 -1.17 5.15 -4.56
C ALA A 106 -1.63 4.68 -3.17
N LEU A 107 -1.76 5.60 -2.21
CA LEU A 107 -2.23 5.30 -0.86
C LEU A 107 -3.69 4.84 -0.86
N LEU A 108 -4.55 5.44 -1.69
CA LEU A 108 -5.96 5.05 -1.84
C LEU A 108 -6.08 3.63 -2.40
N LEU A 109 -5.30 3.27 -3.43
CA LEU A 109 -5.30 1.93 -3.99
C LEU A 109 -4.85 0.88 -2.97
N GLY A 110 -3.78 1.16 -2.21
CA GLY A 110 -3.30 0.28 -1.15
C GLY A 110 -4.32 0.13 -0.02
N ALA A 111 -4.95 1.22 0.40
CA ALA A 111 -6.02 1.18 1.39
C ALA A 111 -7.23 0.37 0.88
N GLY A 112 -7.65 0.56 -0.37
CA GLY A 112 -8.73 -0.19 -0.98
C GLY A 112 -8.44 -1.69 -1.06
N HIS A 113 -7.21 -2.06 -1.47
CA HIS A 113 -6.77 -3.46 -1.45
C HIS A 113 -6.95 -4.09 -0.06
N LEU A 114 -6.45 -3.44 0.98
CA LEU A 114 -6.52 -3.93 2.36
C LEU A 114 -7.95 -3.97 2.89
N PHE A 115 -8.76 -2.96 2.54
CA PHE A 115 -10.16 -2.90 2.93
C PHE A 115 -10.93 -4.11 2.39
N PHE A 116 -10.96 -4.33 1.08
CA PHE A 116 -11.68 -5.44 0.47
C PHE A 116 -11.11 -6.81 0.87
N MET A 117 -9.81 -6.86 1.22
CA MET A 117 -9.17 -8.06 1.75
C MET A 117 -9.72 -8.49 3.12
N GLY A 118 -10.03 -7.53 4.01
CA GLY A 118 -10.16 -7.82 5.43
C GLY A 118 -11.37 -7.30 6.18
N TYR A 119 -12.14 -6.32 5.66
CA TYR A 119 -13.11 -5.58 6.46
C TYR A 119 -14.19 -6.46 7.13
N LEU A 120 -14.61 -7.56 6.49
CA LEU A 120 -15.58 -8.48 7.09
C LEU A 120 -15.03 -9.13 8.37
N GLY A 121 -13.75 -9.48 8.39
CA GLY A 121 -13.10 -10.05 9.59
C GLY A 121 -12.82 -9.01 10.67
N TRP A 122 -12.71 -7.72 10.31
CA TRP A 122 -12.46 -6.66 11.29
C TRP A 122 -13.65 -6.45 12.23
N LEU A 123 -14.86 -6.72 11.73
CA LEU A 123 -16.11 -6.57 12.48
C LEU A 123 -16.45 -7.78 13.35
N GLN A 124 -15.58 -8.78 13.41
CA GLN A 124 -15.78 -10.04 14.13
C GLN A 124 -14.65 -10.30 15.14
N PRO A 125 -14.57 -9.54 16.26
CA PRO A 125 -13.49 -9.69 17.26
C PRO A 125 -13.37 -11.10 17.84
N ALA A 126 -14.47 -11.84 17.93
CA ALA A 126 -14.47 -13.23 18.39
C ALA A 126 -13.66 -14.18 17.51
N GLY A 127 -13.47 -13.83 16.23
CA GLY A 127 -12.66 -14.58 15.27
C GLY A 127 -11.20 -14.13 15.19
N TRP A 128 -10.77 -13.17 16.01
CA TRP A 128 -9.39 -12.67 15.96
C TRP A 128 -8.42 -13.66 16.60
N HIS A 129 -7.38 -14.02 15.86
CA HIS A 129 -6.36 -14.94 16.34
C HIS A 129 -5.63 -14.38 17.56
N GLY A 130 -5.69 -15.10 18.69
CA GLY A 130 -5.09 -14.68 19.93
C GLY A 130 -5.67 -13.36 20.51
N GLY A 131 -6.87 -12.95 20.09
CA GLY A 131 -7.49 -11.70 20.49
C GLY A 131 -6.84 -10.43 19.88
N LEU A 132 -5.89 -10.61 18.95
CA LEU A 132 -5.19 -9.50 18.31
C LEU A 132 -5.91 -9.08 17.02
N PRO A 133 -5.96 -7.76 16.73
CA PRO A 133 -6.53 -7.25 15.50
C PRO A 133 -5.88 -7.87 14.27
N PRO A 134 -6.64 -8.20 13.21
CA PRO A 134 -6.07 -8.70 11.96
C PRO A 134 -5.04 -7.72 11.38
N ILE A 135 -3.93 -8.27 10.88
CA ILE A 135 -2.83 -7.45 10.32
C ILE A 135 -3.29 -6.55 9.19
N SER A 136 -4.30 -6.98 8.40
CA SER A 136 -4.92 -6.17 7.35
C SER A 136 -5.61 -4.91 7.90
N MET A 137 -6.21 -4.98 9.10
CA MET A 137 -6.82 -3.83 9.76
C MET A 137 -5.75 -2.83 10.21
N ILE A 138 -4.67 -3.31 10.81
CA ILE A 138 -3.54 -2.46 11.24
C ILE A 138 -2.90 -1.79 10.03
N ALA A 139 -2.63 -2.56 8.98
CA ALA A 139 -2.07 -2.04 7.75
C ALA A 139 -3.00 -1.00 7.09
N PHE A 140 -4.31 -1.27 7.04
CA PHE A 140 -5.30 -0.29 6.55
C PHE A 140 -5.26 1.00 7.36
N ALA A 141 -5.21 0.93 8.69
CA ALA A 141 -5.10 2.11 9.55
C ALA A 141 -3.83 2.93 9.25
N CYS A 142 -2.69 2.26 9.00
CA CYS A 142 -1.45 2.92 8.58
C CYS A 142 -1.59 3.63 7.22
N PHE A 143 -2.23 2.97 6.23
CA PHE A 143 -2.49 3.58 4.92
C PHE A 143 -3.45 4.77 5.02
N ALA A 144 -4.52 4.64 5.80
CA ALA A 144 -5.48 5.71 6.05
C ALA A 144 -4.82 6.90 6.76
N ALA A 145 -4.01 6.65 7.79
CA ALA A 145 -3.24 7.70 8.46
C ALA A 145 -2.26 8.38 7.49
N GLY A 146 -1.53 7.60 6.69
CA GLY A 146 -0.66 8.12 5.63
C GLY A 146 -1.42 8.98 4.62
N TYR A 147 -2.61 8.55 4.22
CA TYR A 147 -3.48 9.32 3.31
C TYR A 147 -3.87 10.66 3.92
N VAL A 148 -4.36 10.67 5.17
CA VAL A 148 -4.78 11.90 5.87
C VAL A 148 -3.59 12.84 6.05
N ILE A 149 -2.42 12.34 6.47
CA ILE A 149 -1.21 13.14 6.63
C ILE A 149 -0.81 13.81 5.30
N ASN A 150 -0.87 13.06 4.18
CA ASN A 150 -0.56 13.62 2.87
C ASN A 150 -1.67 14.53 2.33
N LEU A 151 -2.91 14.35 2.79
CA LEU A 151 -4.03 15.24 2.43
C LEU A 151 -3.97 16.58 3.15
N LEU A 152 -3.53 16.61 4.39
CA LEU A 152 -3.50 17.82 5.23
C LEU A 152 -2.12 18.51 5.20
N GLY A 153 -1.05 17.74 5.11
CA GLY A 153 0.30 18.27 5.09
C GLY A 153 0.66 18.94 3.77
N ARG A 154 1.68 19.80 3.83
CA ARG A 154 2.30 20.44 2.65
C ARG A 154 3.67 19.80 2.42
N GLU A 155 4.08 19.73 1.17
CA GLU A 155 5.45 19.29 0.82
C GLU A 155 6.47 20.39 1.10
#